data_27e7200ce672c450accfd6a8d2c9abab
#
_entry.id   27e7200ce672c450accfd6a8d2c9abab
#
_cell.length_a   1.000
_cell.length_b   1.000
_cell.length_c   1.000
_cell.angle_alpha   90.00
_cell.angle_beta   90.00
_cell.angle_gamma   90.00
#
_symmetry.space_group_name_H-M   'P 1'
#
loop_
_entity.id
_entity.type
_entity.pdbx_description
1 polymer ?
#
loop_
_entity_poly.entity_id
_entity_poly.type
_entity_poly.pdbx_seq_one_letter_code
_entity_poly.pdbx_strand_id
1 'polypeptide(L)'
;SPASIARLRAKWEEEFETWQERPLDDCELVYVWADGIHVKAGLEKDKAALLVVLGAMSDGRNQVLSVRPGHRESTESLLSVLRDRGLRAPVLMMADGALPIWSAVDQVWPETSQQRCWNHKIINVLDNLPKRGQGKARALLTQIPTATTRAQAEARRDTFAARYRDRYP
;
A
#
# COMPACT_ATOMS: atom_id res chain seq x y z
N SER A 1 -29.68 1.61 -23.80
CA SER A 1 -30.31 2.94 -23.60
C SER A 1 -29.73 3.61 -22.35
N PRO A 2 -29.85 4.93 -22.17
CA PRO A 2 -29.42 5.62 -20.94
C PRO A 2 -30.03 5.00 -19.67
N ALA A 3 -31.30 4.59 -19.72
CA ALA A 3 -31.97 3.93 -18.61
C ALA A 3 -31.34 2.55 -18.24
N SER A 4 -30.84 1.81 -19.22
CA SER A 4 -30.14 0.55 -18.96
C SER A 4 -28.81 0.76 -18.26
N ILE A 5 -28.08 1.82 -18.65
CA ILE A 5 -26.81 2.19 -18.00
C ILE A 5 -27.06 2.65 -16.57
N ALA A 6 -28.08 3.51 -16.35
CA ALA A 6 -28.43 3.98 -15.02
C ALA A 6 -28.81 2.82 -14.06
N ARG A 7 -29.60 1.85 -14.55
CA ARG A 7 -29.97 0.66 -13.78
C ARG A 7 -28.77 -0.23 -13.47
N LEU A 8 -27.85 -0.42 -14.43
CA LEU A 8 -26.63 -1.20 -14.20
C LEU A 8 -25.71 -0.53 -13.20
N ARG A 9 -25.57 0.79 -13.27
CA ARG A 9 -24.79 1.59 -12.33
C ARG A 9 -25.36 1.45 -10.91
N ALA A 10 -26.69 1.63 -10.73
CA ALA A 10 -27.33 1.50 -9.42
C ALA A 10 -27.10 0.08 -8.82
N LYS A 11 -27.18 -0.96 -9.65
CA LYS A 11 -26.88 -2.33 -9.22
C LYS A 11 -25.44 -2.48 -8.75
N TRP A 12 -24.47 -1.94 -9.47
CA TRP A 12 -23.07 -2.01 -9.08
C TRP A 12 -22.76 -1.19 -7.81
N GLU A 13 -23.43 -0.06 -7.63
CA GLU A 13 -23.32 0.74 -6.40
C GLU A 13 -23.81 -0.08 -5.19
N GLU A 14 -24.98 -0.73 -5.29
CA GLU A 14 -25.52 -1.61 -4.23
C GLU A 14 -24.60 -2.81 -3.95
N GLU A 15 -24.11 -3.49 -4.99
CA GLU A 15 -23.15 -4.60 -4.86
C GLU A 15 -21.86 -4.16 -4.20
N PHE A 16 -21.36 -2.97 -4.55
CA PHE A 16 -20.14 -2.41 -3.99
C PHE A 16 -20.33 -2.04 -2.52
N GLU A 17 -21.44 -1.42 -2.13
CA GLU A 17 -21.77 -1.09 -0.75
C GLU A 17 -21.86 -2.36 0.10
N THR A 18 -22.59 -3.36 -0.36
CA THR A 18 -22.68 -4.68 0.29
C THR A 18 -21.30 -5.31 0.49
N TRP A 19 -20.46 -5.26 -0.55
CA TRP A 19 -19.10 -5.78 -0.47
C TRP A 19 -18.23 -4.98 0.52
N GLN A 20 -18.38 -3.66 0.57
CA GLN A 20 -17.64 -2.79 1.49
C GLN A 20 -18.01 -3.03 2.96
N GLU A 21 -19.23 -3.44 3.24
CA GLU A 21 -19.76 -3.65 4.60
C GLU A 21 -19.62 -5.10 5.07
N ARG A 22 -19.22 -6.03 4.19
CA ARG A 22 -19.14 -7.45 4.56
C ARG A 22 -18.27 -7.68 5.79
N PRO A 23 -18.61 -8.64 6.67
CA PRO A 23 -17.78 -9.05 7.79
C PRO A 23 -16.38 -9.50 7.33
N LEU A 24 -15.38 -9.33 8.19
CA LEU A 24 -13.98 -9.72 7.95
C LEU A 24 -13.43 -10.59 9.09
N ASP A 25 -14.29 -11.08 9.97
CA ASP A 25 -13.95 -11.91 11.12
C ASP A 25 -13.37 -13.28 10.74
N ASP A 26 -13.76 -13.80 9.55
CA ASP A 26 -13.22 -15.03 8.98
C ASP A 26 -11.88 -14.84 8.25
N CYS A 27 -11.37 -13.59 8.18
CA CYS A 27 -10.14 -13.29 7.49
C CYS A 27 -8.92 -13.57 8.39
N GLU A 28 -8.25 -14.69 8.17
CA GLU A 28 -6.95 -14.98 8.80
C GLU A 28 -5.82 -14.32 8.02
N LEU A 29 -5.56 -13.05 8.34
CA LEU A 29 -4.56 -12.24 7.67
C LEU A 29 -3.17 -12.42 8.29
N VAL A 30 -2.16 -12.58 7.43
CA VAL A 30 -0.75 -12.51 7.81
C VAL A 30 -0.20 -11.11 7.52
N TYR A 31 -0.44 -10.60 6.32
CA TYR A 31 0.06 -9.30 5.87
C TYR A 31 -1.05 -8.43 5.33
N VAL A 32 -0.91 -7.13 5.53
CA VAL A 32 -1.77 -6.12 4.92
C VAL A 32 -0.93 -5.10 4.18
N TRP A 33 -1.36 -4.74 2.97
CA TRP A 33 -0.84 -3.60 2.22
C TRP A 33 -1.89 -2.52 2.15
N ALA A 34 -1.46 -1.27 2.37
CA ALA A 34 -2.26 -0.10 2.06
C ALA A 34 -1.49 0.79 1.08
N ASP A 35 -2.16 1.15 -0.01
CA ASP A 35 -1.57 1.97 -1.06
C ASP A 35 -2.58 2.94 -1.67
N GLY A 36 -2.09 4.13 -2.00
CA GLY A 36 -2.87 5.15 -2.69
C GLY A 36 -2.69 5.03 -4.21
N ILE A 37 -3.73 4.65 -4.92
CA ILE A 37 -3.70 4.60 -6.39
C ILE A 37 -4.41 5.82 -6.99
N HIS A 38 -3.88 6.32 -8.11
CA HIS A 38 -4.46 7.43 -8.84
C HIS A 38 -5.07 6.92 -10.14
N VAL A 39 -6.39 7.00 -10.24
CA VAL A 39 -7.14 6.57 -11.41
C VAL A 39 -7.70 7.78 -12.16
N LYS A 40 -7.72 7.71 -13.49
CA LYS A 40 -8.46 8.69 -14.29
C LYS A 40 -9.93 8.34 -14.20
N ALA A 41 -10.71 9.25 -13.61
CA ALA A 41 -12.17 9.12 -13.51
C ALA A 41 -12.84 10.05 -14.52
N GLY A 42 -13.55 9.46 -15.49
CA GLY A 42 -14.34 10.22 -16.47
C GLY A 42 -13.50 11.03 -17.46
N LEU A 43 -14.08 12.12 -17.95
CA LEU A 43 -13.50 13.05 -18.93
C LEU A 43 -12.65 14.16 -18.31
N GLU A 44 -12.62 14.25 -16.98
CA GLU A 44 -11.86 15.26 -16.26
C GLU A 44 -10.38 14.97 -16.29
N LYS A 45 -9.57 16.02 -16.28
CA LYS A 45 -8.10 15.91 -16.25
C LYS A 45 -7.58 15.47 -14.90
N ASP A 46 -8.37 15.62 -13.85
CA ASP A 46 -8.00 15.30 -12.48
C ASP A 46 -8.08 13.78 -12.23
N LYS A 47 -7.09 13.29 -11.52
CA LYS A 47 -7.05 11.89 -11.11
C LYS A 47 -7.73 11.75 -9.76
N ALA A 48 -8.68 10.84 -9.67
CA ALA A 48 -9.21 10.43 -8.38
C ALA A 48 -8.17 9.60 -7.64
N ALA A 49 -7.91 9.94 -6.38
CA ALA A 49 -7.10 9.13 -5.49
C ALA A 49 -7.99 8.08 -4.81
N LEU A 50 -7.57 6.83 -4.83
CA LEU A 50 -8.23 5.73 -4.12
C LEU A 50 -7.23 5.12 -3.13
N LEU A 51 -7.65 4.97 -1.87
CA LEU A 51 -6.92 4.18 -0.89
C LEU A 51 -7.40 2.74 -0.98
N VAL A 52 -6.50 1.83 -1.29
CA VAL A 52 -6.76 0.39 -1.42
C VAL A 52 -6.06 -0.34 -0.28
N VAL A 53 -6.80 -1.22 0.38
CA VAL A 53 -6.26 -2.14 1.38
C VAL A 53 -6.37 -3.57 0.88
N LEU A 54 -5.23 -4.22 0.80
CA LEU A 54 -5.08 -5.60 0.34
C LEU A 54 -4.55 -6.48 1.46
N GLY A 55 -5.17 -7.61 1.72
CA GLY A 55 -4.71 -8.60 2.68
C GLY A 55 -4.14 -9.84 2.02
N ALA A 56 -3.03 -10.38 2.57
CA ALA A 56 -2.58 -11.73 2.30
C ALA A 56 -3.07 -12.66 3.40
N MET A 57 -3.79 -13.68 3.00
CA MET A 57 -4.38 -14.68 3.89
C MET A 57 -3.35 -15.75 4.26
N SER A 58 -3.57 -16.45 5.38
CA SER A 58 -2.75 -17.57 5.83
C SER A 58 -2.67 -18.73 4.82
N ASP A 59 -3.68 -18.87 3.97
CA ASP A 59 -3.75 -19.87 2.90
C ASP A 59 -3.03 -19.46 1.60
N GLY A 60 -2.39 -18.27 1.58
CA GLY A 60 -1.66 -17.73 0.44
C GLY A 60 -2.50 -16.94 -0.56
N ARG A 61 -3.82 -16.84 -0.37
CA ARG A 61 -4.66 -15.98 -1.23
C ARG A 61 -4.51 -14.51 -0.86
N ASN A 62 -4.68 -13.64 -1.86
CA ASN A 62 -4.79 -12.20 -1.65
C ASN A 62 -6.25 -11.76 -1.79
N GLN A 63 -6.68 -10.86 -0.92
CA GLN A 63 -8.04 -10.33 -0.92
C GLN A 63 -8.03 -8.81 -0.78
N VAL A 64 -8.79 -8.12 -1.64
CA VAL A 64 -9.07 -6.70 -1.44
C VAL A 64 -10.04 -6.55 -0.27
N LEU A 65 -9.62 -5.85 0.77
CA LEU A 65 -10.38 -5.66 2.00
C LEU A 65 -11.25 -4.40 1.95
N SER A 66 -10.71 -3.33 1.33
CA SER A 66 -11.43 -2.07 1.15
C SER A 66 -10.84 -1.26 0.00
N VAL A 67 -11.71 -0.46 -0.63
CA VAL A 67 -11.34 0.57 -1.61
C VAL A 67 -12.13 1.83 -1.27
N ARG A 68 -11.46 2.94 -0.95
CA ARG A 68 -12.13 4.19 -0.62
C ARG A 68 -11.52 5.38 -1.35
N PRO A 69 -12.29 6.41 -1.66
CA PRO A 69 -11.74 7.68 -2.12
C PRO A 69 -10.70 8.17 -1.11
N GLY A 70 -9.50 8.49 -1.60
CA GLY A 70 -8.37 8.79 -0.72
C GLY A 70 -8.20 10.28 -0.52
N HIS A 71 -8.43 10.74 0.72
CA HIS A 71 -7.78 11.91 1.28
C HIS A 71 -6.98 11.47 2.51
N ARG A 72 -5.88 12.17 2.81
CA ARG A 72 -4.94 11.81 3.90
C ARG A 72 -5.61 11.64 5.27
N GLU A 73 -6.72 12.33 5.49
CA GLU A 73 -7.46 12.34 6.75
C GLU A 73 -8.34 11.10 6.97
N SER A 74 -8.45 10.22 5.96
CA SER A 74 -9.33 9.05 6.00
C SER A 74 -8.67 7.74 6.42
N THR A 75 -7.36 7.72 6.68
CA THR A 75 -6.63 6.45 6.93
C THR A 75 -7.00 5.84 8.28
N GLU A 76 -7.04 6.64 9.33
CA GLU A 76 -7.45 6.16 10.66
C GLU A 76 -8.90 5.66 10.66
N SER A 77 -9.79 6.43 10.05
CA SER A 77 -11.19 6.06 9.88
C SER A 77 -11.32 4.75 9.08
N LEU A 78 -10.50 4.56 8.04
CA LEU A 78 -10.52 3.33 7.25
C LEU A 78 -10.09 2.11 8.07
N LEU A 79 -8.97 2.21 8.81
CA LEU A 79 -8.49 1.09 9.63
C LEU A 79 -9.46 0.78 10.77
N SER A 80 -10.07 1.80 11.38
CA SER A 80 -11.11 1.61 12.38
C SER A 80 -12.33 0.87 11.80
N VAL A 81 -12.79 1.25 10.61
CA VAL A 81 -13.89 0.55 9.93
C VAL A 81 -13.53 -0.91 9.64
N LEU A 82 -12.29 -1.21 9.23
CA LEU A 82 -11.85 -2.58 9.01
C LEU A 82 -11.86 -3.40 10.31
N ARG A 83 -11.38 -2.83 11.41
CA ARG A 83 -11.45 -3.44 12.73
C ARG A 83 -12.90 -3.68 13.17
N ASP A 84 -13.77 -2.69 13.00
CA ASP A 84 -15.18 -2.76 13.40
C ASP A 84 -15.97 -3.79 12.56
N ARG A 85 -15.48 -4.11 11.35
CA ARG A 85 -15.95 -5.23 10.52
C ARG A 85 -15.39 -6.59 10.96
N GLY A 86 -14.65 -6.65 12.06
CA GLY A 86 -14.12 -7.88 12.64
C GLY A 86 -12.68 -8.21 12.19
N LEU A 87 -12.01 -7.34 11.42
CA LEU A 87 -10.62 -7.61 11.01
C LEU A 87 -9.69 -7.57 12.21
N ARG A 88 -9.03 -8.69 12.48
CA ARG A 88 -8.00 -8.79 13.52
C ARG A 88 -6.72 -8.09 13.08
N ALA A 89 -5.92 -7.66 14.07
CA ALA A 89 -4.62 -7.04 13.82
C ALA A 89 -3.73 -7.96 12.95
N PRO A 90 -3.24 -7.49 11.81
CA PRO A 90 -2.31 -8.27 10.99
C PRO A 90 -0.94 -8.35 11.68
N VAL A 91 -0.17 -9.40 11.37
CA VAL A 91 1.20 -9.55 11.88
C VAL A 91 2.09 -8.42 11.37
N LEU A 92 1.91 -8.04 10.10
CA LEU A 92 2.72 -7.00 9.46
C LEU A 92 1.85 -6.14 8.53
N MET A 93 2.02 -4.83 8.63
CA MET A 93 1.45 -3.88 7.68
C MET A 93 2.54 -3.23 6.82
N MET A 94 2.32 -3.21 5.53
CA MET A 94 3.20 -2.58 4.54
C MET A 94 2.48 -1.42 3.87
N ALA A 95 3.14 -0.25 3.83
CA ALA A 95 2.61 0.93 3.16
C ALA A 95 3.73 1.82 2.62
N ASP A 96 3.37 2.87 1.87
CA ASP A 96 4.30 3.96 1.60
C ASP A 96 4.70 4.64 2.92
N GLY A 97 5.83 5.33 2.91
CA GLY A 97 6.35 5.98 4.11
C GLY A 97 5.60 7.23 4.59
N ALA A 98 4.37 7.44 4.19
CA ALA A 98 3.56 8.58 4.61
C ALA A 98 3.17 8.46 6.10
N LEU A 99 3.49 9.49 6.89
CA LEU A 99 3.25 9.52 8.34
C LEU A 99 1.80 9.19 8.78
N PRO A 100 0.74 9.67 8.09
CA PRO A 100 -0.63 9.42 8.54
C PRO A 100 -0.99 7.94 8.64
N ILE A 101 -0.49 7.08 7.75
CA ILE A 101 -0.81 5.63 7.80
C ILE A 101 -0.21 4.97 9.04
N TRP A 102 1.00 5.32 9.41
CA TRP A 102 1.69 4.74 10.56
C TRP A 102 1.06 5.16 11.88
N SER A 103 0.70 6.45 12.01
CA SER A 103 -0.06 6.93 13.16
C SER A 103 -1.40 6.22 13.31
N ALA A 104 -2.09 5.96 12.20
CA ALA A 104 -3.34 5.22 12.22
C ALA A 104 -3.16 3.75 12.64
N VAL A 105 -2.09 3.10 12.18
CA VAL A 105 -1.76 1.72 12.60
C VAL A 105 -1.46 1.66 14.09
N ASP A 106 -0.66 2.59 14.62
CA ASP A 106 -0.34 2.65 16.05
C ASP A 106 -1.58 2.83 16.94
N GLN A 107 -2.60 3.53 16.43
CA GLN A 107 -3.85 3.75 17.17
C GLN A 107 -4.80 2.56 17.08
N VAL A 108 -4.93 1.93 15.93
CA VAL A 108 -5.93 0.88 15.68
C VAL A 108 -5.38 -0.51 16.00
N TRP A 109 -4.11 -0.77 15.68
CA TRP A 109 -3.41 -2.05 15.86
C TRP A 109 -1.97 -1.85 16.37
N PRO A 110 -1.80 -1.44 17.62
CA PRO A 110 -0.48 -1.10 18.18
C PRO A 110 0.52 -2.27 18.20
N GLU A 111 0.03 -3.52 18.15
CA GLU A 111 0.85 -4.72 18.09
C GLU A 111 1.34 -5.09 16.68
N THR A 112 0.80 -4.45 15.64
CA THR A 112 1.14 -4.74 14.25
C THR A 112 2.52 -4.21 13.91
N SER A 113 3.40 -5.07 13.42
CA SER A 113 4.70 -4.65 12.88
C SER A 113 4.52 -3.80 11.62
N GLN A 114 5.40 -2.80 11.45
CA GLN A 114 5.31 -1.85 10.34
C GLN A 114 6.50 -1.99 9.41
N GLN A 115 6.25 -2.01 8.09
CA GLN A 115 7.30 -2.03 7.07
C GLN A 115 6.99 -1.06 5.94
N ARG A 116 7.94 -0.21 5.61
CA ARG A 116 7.83 0.61 4.40
C ARG A 116 7.95 -0.24 3.16
N CYS A 117 7.08 0.02 2.19
CA CYS A 117 7.10 -0.65 0.89
C CYS A 117 8.44 -0.41 0.18
N TRP A 118 9.13 -1.50 -0.18
CA TRP A 118 10.40 -1.45 -0.88
C TRP A 118 10.28 -0.80 -2.26
N ASN A 119 9.19 -1.02 -2.99
CA ASN A 119 8.98 -0.39 -4.29
C ASN A 119 8.94 1.13 -4.17
N HIS A 120 8.15 1.66 -3.23
CA HIS A 120 8.10 3.09 -2.96
C HIS A 120 9.45 3.62 -2.48
N LYS A 121 10.13 2.89 -1.58
CA LYS A 121 11.47 3.29 -1.12
C LYS A 121 12.48 3.37 -2.25
N ILE A 122 12.48 2.40 -3.16
CA ILE A 122 13.36 2.40 -4.34
C ILE A 122 13.04 3.58 -5.25
N ILE A 123 11.75 3.82 -5.55
CA ILE A 123 11.32 4.95 -6.38
C ILE A 123 11.77 6.26 -5.76
N ASN A 124 11.51 6.46 -4.46
CA ASN A 124 11.89 7.69 -3.75
C ASN A 124 13.41 7.95 -3.79
N VAL A 125 14.23 6.89 -3.71
CA VAL A 125 15.69 7.04 -3.86
C VAL A 125 16.05 7.39 -5.30
N LEU A 126 15.43 6.75 -6.30
CA LEU A 126 15.72 6.98 -7.71
C LEU A 126 15.33 8.40 -8.17
N ASP A 127 14.23 8.95 -7.62
CA ASP A 127 13.75 10.29 -7.96
C ASP A 127 14.74 11.38 -7.54
N ASN A 128 15.64 11.11 -6.59
CA ASN A 128 16.74 11.99 -6.22
C ASN A 128 17.98 11.81 -7.12
N LEU A 129 17.94 10.92 -8.11
CA LEU A 129 19.06 10.67 -9.02
C LEU A 129 18.74 11.14 -10.45
N PRO A 130 19.74 11.64 -11.20
CA PRO A 130 19.56 11.95 -12.61
C PRO A 130 19.10 10.72 -13.41
N LYS A 131 18.17 10.88 -14.34
CA LYS A 131 17.57 9.79 -15.13
C LYS A 131 18.60 8.83 -15.73
N ARG A 132 19.73 9.36 -16.27
CA ARG A 132 20.84 8.55 -16.83
C ARG A 132 21.51 7.60 -15.83
N GLY A 133 21.40 7.87 -14.52
CA GLY A 133 21.99 7.06 -13.44
C GLY A 133 21.03 6.05 -12.81
N GLN A 134 19.73 6.24 -13.01
CA GLN A 134 18.69 5.47 -12.31
C GLN A 134 18.74 3.97 -12.61
N GLY A 135 19.07 3.55 -13.84
CA GLY A 135 19.12 2.13 -14.20
C GLY A 135 20.16 1.36 -13.37
N LYS A 136 21.37 1.90 -13.23
CA LYS A 136 22.43 1.28 -12.41
C LYS A 136 22.09 1.31 -10.92
N ALA A 137 21.51 2.41 -10.46
CA ALA A 137 21.08 2.55 -9.07
C ALA A 137 19.96 1.55 -8.74
N ARG A 138 18.96 1.41 -9.61
CA ARG A 138 17.86 0.44 -9.45
C ARG A 138 18.39 -0.99 -9.35
N ALA A 139 19.33 -1.38 -10.22
CA ALA A 139 19.93 -2.71 -10.20
C ALA A 139 20.60 -3.06 -8.86
N LEU A 140 21.21 -2.09 -8.18
CA LEU A 140 21.77 -2.29 -6.85
C LEU A 140 20.70 -2.29 -5.76
N LEU A 141 19.75 -1.36 -5.81
CA LEU A 141 18.70 -1.23 -4.80
C LEU A 141 17.79 -2.45 -4.75
N THR A 142 17.41 -3.01 -5.91
CA THR A 142 16.53 -4.20 -5.97
C THR A 142 17.18 -5.47 -5.41
N GLN A 143 18.49 -5.50 -5.25
CA GLN A 143 19.18 -6.63 -4.62
C GLN A 143 19.05 -6.62 -3.09
N ILE A 144 18.79 -5.48 -2.45
CA ILE A 144 18.73 -5.37 -0.99
C ILE A 144 17.59 -6.25 -0.43
N PRO A 145 16.33 -6.10 -0.86
CA PRO A 145 15.21 -6.89 -0.33
C PRO A 145 15.26 -8.37 -0.72
N THR A 146 16.08 -8.76 -1.70
CA THR A 146 16.24 -10.17 -2.11
C THR A 146 17.40 -10.87 -1.38
N ALA A 147 18.01 -10.21 -0.40
CA ALA A 147 19.04 -10.81 0.42
C ALA A 147 18.45 -11.93 1.31
N THR A 148 19.18 -13.03 1.46
CA THR A 148 18.76 -14.17 2.28
C THR A 148 19.11 -14.00 3.76
N THR A 149 20.00 -13.06 4.10
CA THR A 149 20.38 -12.73 5.46
C THR A 149 20.46 -11.23 5.67
N ARG A 150 20.31 -10.79 6.94
CA ARG A 150 20.47 -9.39 7.33
C ARG A 150 21.87 -8.86 6.97
N ALA A 151 22.91 -9.62 7.25
CA ALA A 151 24.29 -9.24 6.93
C ALA A 151 24.48 -9.01 5.42
N GLN A 152 23.89 -9.87 4.58
CA GLN A 152 23.92 -9.70 3.14
C GLN A 152 23.15 -8.45 2.68
N ALA A 153 21.99 -8.16 3.29
CA ALA A 153 21.23 -6.95 3.00
C ALA A 153 22.01 -5.68 3.36
N GLU A 154 22.65 -5.68 4.52
CA GLU A 154 23.51 -4.58 5.00
C GLU A 154 24.70 -4.38 4.07
N ALA A 155 25.41 -5.41 3.67
CA ALA A 155 26.52 -5.32 2.71
C ALA A 155 26.09 -4.74 1.35
N ARG A 156 24.92 -5.15 0.83
CA ARG A 156 24.35 -4.59 -0.41
C ARG A 156 23.96 -3.12 -0.26
N ARG A 157 23.36 -2.74 0.88
CA ARG A 157 23.07 -1.34 1.22
C ARG A 157 24.36 -0.50 1.23
N ASP A 158 25.40 -1.00 1.89
CA ASP A 158 26.66 -0.29 2.04
C ASP A 158 27.38 -0.14 0.70
N THR A 159 27.31 -1.15 -0.17
CA THR A 159 27.79 -1.06 -1.55
C THR A 159 27.07 0.05 -2.33
N PHE A 160 25.73 0.15 -2.18
CA PHE A 160 24.97 1.25 -2.79
C PHE A 160 25.38 2.60 -2.20
N ALA A 161 25.45 2.70 -0.87
CA ALA A 161 25.80 3.93 -0.17
C ALA A 161 27.20 4.43 -0.55
N ALA A 162 28.21 3.56 -0.59
CA ALA A 162 29.58 3.91 -0.98
C ALA A 162 29.65 4.50 -2.40
N ARG A 163 28.76 4.08 -3.29
CA ARG A 163 28.73 4.55 -4.68
C ARG A 163 28.02 5.89 -4.88
N TYR A 164 27.03 6.21 -4.02
CA TYR A 164 26.13 7.32 -4.29
C TYR A 164 26.12 8.41 -3.21
N ARG A 165 26.49 8.10 -1.95
CA ARG A 165 26.37 9.01 -0.80
C ARG A 165 27.10 10.33 -0.99
N ASP A 166 28.36 10.29 -1.47
CA ASP A 166 29.18 11.50 -1.59
C ASP A 166 28.67 12.47 -2.64
N ARG A 167 27.96 11.94 -3.64
CA ARG A 167 27.46 12.72 -4.77
C ARG A 167 25.99 13.11 -4.61
N TYR A 168 25.25 12.35 -3.84
CA TYR A 168 23.81 12.51 -3.62
C TYR A 168 23.52 12.23 -2.13
N PRO A 169 23.82 13.21 -1.25
CA PRO A 169 23.67 13.09 0.21
C PRO A 169 22.22 12.93 0.69
#